data_567119ee25f95a88bac962bf6addd85f
#
_entry.id   567119ee25f95a88bac962bf6addd85f
#
_cell.length_a   1.000
_cell.length_b   1.000
_cell.length_c   1.000
_cell.angle_alpha   90.00
_cell.angle_beta   90.00
_cell.angle_gamma   90.00
#
_symmetry.space_group_name_H-M   'P 1'
#
loop_
_entity.id
_entity.type
_entity.pdbx_description
1 polymer ?
#
loop_
_entity_poly.entity_id
_entity_poly.type
_entity_poly.pdbx_seq_one_letter_code
_entity_poly.pdbx_strand_id
1 'polypeptide(L)'
;MTLGELHEPVSGIGIAHAAEAERTRLRAEAADLGGSSPLVNFRDTVESGIDISKAHPGSLPQFITGKSTLLSNLYRDEVGLRTARLAAERITAKNTELRTVRGIEAVHLAVGVAGWRIGGAEFSAPVLLRPLAIRRHHSDFELKLQGAFEVNPELVRIAREHFGITIDAAALAALAYDGGIFKPQPVIDSLRATTRSIDTFTVLPRLVVSTFADVGGAMSRDGGSLDHVVLNALAGHVGDREQVSARRPDPHHTGPDDRAPASDNLLLDADAEQEALLAKIAAGHSLTVATLPG
;
A
#
# COMPACT_ATOMS: atom_id res chain seq x y z
N MET A 1 13.11 24.64 -53.43
CA MET A 1 12.56 23.36 -52.91
C MET A 1 12.28 23.55 -51.48
N THR A 2 11.02 23.79 -51.15
CA THR A 2 10.49 24.21 -49.86
C THR A 2 10.04 22.95 -49.11
N LEU A 3 10.65 22.66 -47.99
CA LEU A 3 10.15 21.68 -47.04
C LEU A 3 9.13 22.37 -46.13
N GLY A 4 7.87 22.20 -46.47
CA GLY A 4 6.74 22.52 -45.62
C GLY A 4 5.99 21.24 -45.31
N GLU A 5 6.45 20.47 -44.36
CA GLU A 5 5.61 19.43 -43.76
C GLU A 5 4.72 20.06 -42.72
N LEU A 6 3.47 20.17 -43.11
CA LEU A 6 2.34 20.51 -42.22
C LEU A 6 2.26 19.46 -41.11
N HIS A 7 2.62 19.87 -39.90
CA HIS A 7 2.26 19.13 -38.72
C HIS A 7 0.77 19.40 -38.47
N GLU A 8 -0.10 18.45 -38.86
CA GLU A 8 -1.52 18.52 -38.48
C GLU A 8 -1.60 18.54 -36.94
N PRO A 9 -2.38 19.45 -36.34
CA PRO A 9 -2.61 19.45 -34.92
C PRO A 9 -3.34 18.16 -34.55
N VAL A 10 -2.69 17.27 -33.83
CA VAL A 10 -3.33 16.08 -33.26
C VAL A 10 -4.53 16.56 -32.45
N SER A 11 -5.72 16.13 -32.83
CA SER A 11 -6.99 16.52 -32.23
C SER A 11 -6.88 16.31 -30.69
N GLY A 12 -7.32 17.29 -29.89
CA GLY A 12 -7.25 17.25 -28.41
C GLY A 12 -7.89 16.00 -27.79
N ILE A 13 -8.82 15.36 -28.50
CA ILE A 13 -9.43 14.07 -28.15
C ILE A 13 -8.41 12.93 -28.26
N GLY A 14 -7.54 12.94 -29.25
CA GLY A 14 -6.49 11.92 -29.42
C GLY A 14 -5.43 12.00 -28.33
N ILE A 15 -5.08 13.19 -27.88
CA ILE A 15 -4.09 13.41 -26.80
C ILE A 15 -4.68 12.98 -25.45
N ALA A 16 -5.93 13.27 -25.15
CA ALA A 16 -6.60 12.85 -23.93
C ALA A 16 -6.71 11.31 -23.85
N HIS A 17 -7.03 10.64 -24.97
CA HIS A 17 -7.04 9.18 -25.05
C HIS A 17 -5.65 8.56 -24.87
N ALA A 18 -4.62 9.14 -25.48
CA ALA A 18 -3.24 8.67 -25.33
C ALA A 18 -2.75 8.84 -23.88
N ALA A 19 -3.08 9.94 -23.22
CA ALA A 19 -2.75 10.19 -21.83
C ALA A 19 -3.46 9.21 -20.87
N GLU A 20 -4.71 8.87 -21.15
CA GLU A 20 -5.46 7.89 -20.33
C GLU A 20 -4.96 6.46 -20.56
N ALA A 21 -4.62 6.10 -21.79
CA ALA A 21 -4.00 4.83 -22.12
C ALA A 21 -2.65 4.66 -21.42
N GLU A 22 -1.82 5.71 -21.42
CA GLU A 22 -0.52 5.70 -20.72
C GLU A 22 -0.68 5.65 -19.20
N ARG A 23 -1.62 6.38 -18.62
CA ARG A 23 -1.96 6.26 -17.18
C ARG A 23 -2.41 4.86 -16.82
N THR A 24 -3.23 4.24 -17.65
CA THR A 24 -3.69 2.85 -17.45
C THR A 24 -2.51 1.88 -17.54
N ARG A 25 -1.60 2.09 -18.48
CA ARG A 25 -0.37 1.31 -18.63
C ARG A 25 0.54 1.45 -17.39
N LEU A 26 0.81 2.68 -16.94
CA LEU A 26 1.64 2.95 -15.76
C LEU A 26 1.02 2.36 -14.48
N ARG A 27 -0.31 2.40 -14.35
CA ARG A 27 -0.99 1.74 -13.23
C ARG A 27 -0.83 0.22 -13.29
N ALA A 28 -0.97 -0.37 -14.48
CA ALA A 28 -0.77 -1.80 -14.69
C ALA A 28 0.68 -2.21 -14.42
N GLU A 29 1.65 -1.43 -14.89
CA GLU A 29 3.08 -1.66 -14.61
C GLU A 29 3.41 -1.49 -13.11
N ALA A 30 2.85 -0.47 -12.44
CA ALA A 30 3.01 -0.30 -11.00
C ALA A 30 2.37 -1.45 -10.20
N ALA A 31 1.26 -1.99 -10.67
CA ALA A 31 0.64 -3.19 -10.11
C ALA A 31 1.47 -4.45 -10.40
N ASP A 32 2.12 -4.52 -11.58
CA ASP A 32 2.96 -5.66 -12.00
C ASP A 32 4.34 -5.66 -11.30
N LEU A 33 4.82 -4.52 -10.83
CA LEU A 33 5.93 -4.45 -9.87
C LEU A 33 5.61 -5.23 -8.58
N GLY A 34 4.36 -5.62 -8.38
CA GLY A 34 3.84 -6.47 -7.32
C GLY A 34 4.13 -7.97 -7.45
N GLY A 35 4.83 -8.46 -8.46
CA GLY A 35 5.15 -9.90 -8.59
C GLY A 35 5.90 -10.50 -7.41
N SER A 36 6.52 -9.67 -6.56
CA SER A 36 7.08 -10.02 -5.25
C SER A 36 6.26 -9.48 -4.07
N SER A 37 5.12 -8.82 -4.33
CA SER A 37 4.27 -8.27 -3.26
C SER A 37 3.71 -9.38 -2.36
N PRO A 38 3.78 -9.27 -1.04
CA PRO A 38 3.16 -10.21 -0.13
C PRO A 38 1.63 -10.24 -0.22
N LEU A 39 1.02 -9.29 -0.93
CA LEU A 39 -0.42 -9.29 -1.25
C LEU A 39 -0.79 -10.32 -2.33
N VAL A 40 0.19 -10.80 -3.11
CA VAL A 40 0.02 -11.79 -4.19
C VAL A 40 0.83 -13.06 -3.94
N ASN A 41 2.02 -12.91 -3.36
CA ASN A 41 2.96 -14.01 -3.12
C ASN A 41 3.43 -13.99 -1.67
N PHE A 42 2.51 -14.21 -0.76
CA PHE A 42 2.80 -14.31 0.67
C PHE A 42 3.47 -15.65 0.98
N ARG A 43 4.67 -15.59 1.52
CA ARG A 43 5.36 -16.78 2.03
C ARG A 43 5.07 -16.91 3.52
N ASP A 44 4.12 -17.79 3.87
CA ASP A 44 3.75 -18.10 5.26
C ASP A 44 4.83 -18.96 5.94
N THR A 45 5.92 -18.31 6.34
CA THR A 45 7.01 -18.95 7.07
C THR A 45 7.07 -18.44 8.51
N VAL A 46 7.69 -19.20 9.40
CA VAL A 46 7.92 -18.80 10.79
C VAL A 46 8.73 -17.50 10.90
N GLU A 47 9.48 -17.15 9.87
CA GLU A 47 10.31 -15.96 9.81
C GLU A 47 9.57 -14.73 9.28
N SER A 48 8.55 -14.94 8.45
CA SER A 48 7.82 -13.87 7.75
C SER A 48 6.63 -13.33 8.54
N GLY A 49 6.16 -14.04 9.57
CA GLY A 49 4.95 -13.65 10.29
C GLY A 49 4.82 -14.24 11.70
N ILE A 50 3.89 -13.67 12.46
CA ILE A 50 3.48 -14.17 13.78
C ILE A 50 2.17 -14.95 13.58
N ASP A 51 2.18 -16.25 13.83
CA ASP A 51 1.02 -17.13 13.64
C ASP A 51 0.02 -17.02 14.81
N ILE A 52 -0.86 -16.03 14.73
CA ILE A 52 -1.91 -15.78 15.74
C ILE A 52 -2.92 -16.93 15.83
N SER A 53 -2.99 -17.83 14.83
CA SER A 53 -3.85 -19.02 14.89
C SER A 53 -3.47 -19.94 16.06
N LYS A 54 -2.22 -19.87 16.53
CA LYS A 54 -1.69 -20.63 17.68
C LYS A 54 -1.80 -19.89 19.00
N ALA A 55 -2.40 -18.69 19.02
CA ALA A 55 -2.56 -17.91 20.22
C ALA A 55 -3.46 -18.61 21.25
N HIS A 56 -3.21 -18.32 22.54
CA HIS A 56 -4.00 -18.87 23.61
C HIS A 56 -5.48 -18.50 23.49
N PRO A 57 -6.41 -19.47 23.54
CA PRO A 57 -7.85 -19.23 23.30
C PRO A 57 -8.47 -18.16 24.18
N GLY A 58 -8.00 -17.99 25.43
CA GLY A 58 -8.51 -16.97 26.35
C GLY A 58 -8.06 -15.55 26.02
N SER A 59 -6.97 -15.36 25.29
CA SER A 59 -6.42 -14.04 24.95
C SER A 59 -6.78 -13.61 23.52
N LEU A 60 -6.99 -14.56 22.63
CA LEU A 60 -7.32 -14.28 21.23
C LEU A 60 -8.57 -13.40 21.05
N PRO A 61 -9.71 -13.65 21.76
CA PRO A 61 -10.88 -12.78 21.64
C PRO A 61 -10.61 -11.34 22.03
N GLN A 62 -9.82 -11.09 23.07
CA GLN A 62 -9.45 -9.74 23.51
C GLN A 62 -8.61 -9.02 22.45
N PHE A 63 -7.63 -9.70 21.88
CA PHE A 63 -6.83 -9.17 20.77
C PHE A 63 -7.69 -8.82 19.56
N ILE A 64 -8.56 -9.73 19.13
CA ILE A 64 -9.41 -9.55 17.94
C ILE A 64 -10.41 -8.38 18.11
N THR A 65 -10.88 -8.11 19.34
CA THR A 65 -11.73 -6.94 19.62
C THR A 65 -10.98 -5.61 19.58
N GLY A 66 -9.66 -5.63 19.32
CA GLY A 66 -8.82 -4.43 19.22
C GLY A 66 -8.25 -3.93 20.55
N LYS A 67 -8.36 -4.74 21.64
CA LYS A 67 -7.65 -4.44 22.88
C LYS A 67 -6.15 -4.65 22.68
N SER A 68 -5.37 -3.71 23.22
CA SER A 68 -3.92 -3.83 23.27
C SER A 68 -3.51 -5.10 24.01
N THR A 69 -2.68 -5.92 23.38
CA THR A 69 -2.35 -7.26 23.89
C THR A 69 -0.86 -7.55 23.71
N LEU A 70 -0.20 -8.02 24.78
CA LEU A 70 1.19 -8.43 24.72
C LEU A 70 1.34 -9.81 24.05
N LEU A 71 2.47 -10.06 23.39
CA LEU A 71 2.77 -11.37 22.83
C LEU A 71 2.81 -12.46 23.91
N SER A 72 3.31 -12.16 25.11
CA SER A 72 3.30 -13.08 26.24
C SER A 72 1.89 -13.47 26.73
N ASN A 73 0.88 -12.67 26.42
CA ASN A 73 -0.51 -13.04 26.66
C ASN A 73 -1.07 -13.95 25.58
N LEU A 74 -0.59 -13.81 24.34
CA LEU A 74 -1.02 -14.64 23.21
C LEU A 74 -0.31 -16.00 23.19
N TYR A 75 0.94 -16.05 23.59
CA TYR A 75 1.74 -17.28 23.62
C TYR A 75 2.12 -17.63 25.06
N ARG A 76 1.66 -18.78 25.54
CA ARG A 76 1.94 -19.28 26.89
C ARG A 76 3.16 -20.20 26.95
N ASP A 77 3.51 -20.80 25.83
CA ASP A 77 4.71 -21.62 25.69
C ASP A 77 5.93 -20.75 25.37
N GLU A 78 7.04 -21.07 25.95
CA GLU A 78 8.27 -20.28 25.89
C GLU A 78 8.89 -20.28 24.48
N VAL A 79 8.79 -21.41 23.79
CA VAL A 79 9.32 -21.57 22.42
C VAL A 79 8.52 -20.71 21.42
N GLY A 80 7.19 -20.80 21.46
CA GLY A 80 6.30 -20.00 20.62
C GLY A 80 6.45 -18.51 20.90
N LEU A 81 6.55 -18.10 22.17
CA LEU A 81 6.78 -16.71 22.55
C LEU A 81 8.12 -16.18 22.02
N ARG A 82 9.20 -16.95 22.15
CA ARG A 82 10.51 -16.57 21.62
C ARG A 82 10.47 -16.40 20.10
N THR A 83 9.84 -17.34 19.40
CA THR A 83 9.67 -17.28 17.96
C THR A 83 8.85 -16.06 17.54
N ALA A 84 7.74 -15.80 18.21
CA ALA A 84 6.89 -14.65 17.96
C ALA A 84 7.61 -13.31 18.19
N ARG A 85 8.45 -13.22 19.22
CA ARG A 85 9.28 -12.02 19.48
C ARG A 85 10.31 -11.77 18.39
N LEU A 86 11.00 -12.81 17.92
CA LEU A 86 11.95 -12.69 16.80
C LEU A 86 11.26 -12.23 15.50
N ALA A 87 10.08 -12.78 15.20
CA ALA A 87 9.27 -12.32 14.08
C ALA A 87 8.82 -10.86 14.25
N ALA A 88 8.39 -10.48 15.46
CA ALA A 88 7.98 -9.11 15.79
C ALA A 88 9.13 -8.09 15.59
N GLU A 89 10.35 -8.44 15.96
CA GLU A 89 11.53 -7.60 15.72
C GLU A 89 11.76 -7.34 14.23
N ARG A 90 11.71 -8.40 13.41
CA ARG A 90 11.88 -8.30 11.95
C ARG A 90 10.75 -7.49 11.29
N ILE A 91 9.49 -7.75 11.68
CA ILE A 91 8.31 -7.02 11.19
C ILE A 91 8.43 -5.53 11.54
N THR A 92 8.83 -5.20 12.77
CA THR A 92 8.98 -3.81 13.21
C THR A 92 10.09 -3.11 12.44
N ALA A 93 11.25 -3.75 12.26
CA ALA A 93 12.36 -3.20 11.48
C ALA A 93 11.94 -2.94 10.02
N LYS A 94 11.28 -3.91 9.38
CA LYS A 94 10.78 -3.77 8.01
C LYS A 94 9.71 -2.68 7.87
N ASN A 95 8.79 -2.60 8.83
CA ASN A 95 7.77 -1.54 8.82
C ASN A 95 8.39 -0.15 8.99
N THR A 96 9.41 -0.02 9.86
CA THR A 96 10.13 1.25 10.02
C THR A 96 10.82 1.67 8.73
N GLU A 97 11.47 0.75 8.03
CA GLU A 97 12.06 0.98 6.71
C GLU A 97 11.01 1.48 5.71
N LEU A 98 9.90 0.73 5.56
CA LEU A 98 8.84 1.08 4.61
C LEU A 98 8.18 2.43 4.94
N ARG A 99 7.98 2.73 6.21
CA ARG A 99 7.42 3.99 6.66
C ARG A 99 8.37 5.16 6.40
N THR A 100 9.65 4.99 6.70
CA THR A 100 10.64 6.07 6.54
C THR A 100 10.92 6.35 5.06
N VAL A 101 11.06 5.30 4.24
CA VAL A 101 11.44 5.45 2.83
C VAL A 101 10.24 5.71 1.92
N ARG A 102 9.07 5.14 2.26
CA ARG A 102 7.90 5.15 1.35
C ARG A 102 6.63 5.72 1.98
N GLY A 103 6.63 6.09 3.25
CA GLY A 103 5.43 6.57 3.94
C GLY A 103 4.35 5.51 4.14
N ILE A 104 4.67 4.22 4.01
CA ILE A 104 3.69 3.13 4.02
C ILE A 104 3.69 2.41 5.36
N GLU A 105 2.55 2.37 6.05
CA GLU A 105 2.30 1.47 7.18
C GLU A 105 1.93 0.09 6.64
N ALA A 106 2.81 -0.89 6.87
CA ALA A 106 2.68 -2.19 6.22
C ALA A 106 2.21 -3.32 7.13
N VAL A 107 2.17 -3.11 8.46
CA VAL A 107 1.82 -4.19 9.40
C VAL A 107 0.31 -4.41 9.45
N HIS A 108 -0.10 -5.64 9.14
CA HIS A 108 -1.52 -6.04 9.19
C HIS A 108 -1.68 -7.40 9.84
N LEU A 109 -2.87 -7.64 10.39
CA LEU A 109 -3.38 -8.98 10.64
C LEU A 109 -4.04 -9.48 9.36
N ALA A 110 -3.53 -10.57 8.80
CA ALA A 110 -4.18 -11.33 7.74
C ALA A 110 -5.15 -12.34 8.36
N VAL A 111 -6.36 -12.42 7.82
CA VAL A 111 -7.40 -13.37 8.19
C VAL A 111 -7.75 -14.21 6.99
N GLY A 112 -7.43 -15.49 7.06
CA GLY A 112 -7.47 -16.39 5.92
C GLY A 112 -6.27 -16.20 4.98
N VAL A 113 -5.76 -17.30 4.47
CA VAL A 113 -4.74 -17.33 3.41
C VAL A 113 -5.30 -18.14 2.26
N ALA A 114 -5.47 -17.50 1.11
CA ALA A 114 -5.84 -18.16 -0.14
C ALA A 114 -4.57 -18.63 -0.85
N GLY A 115 -4.62 -19.80 -1.44
CA GLY A 115 -3.56 -20.34 -2.28
C GLY A 115 -4.13 -20.76 -3.64
N TRP A 116 -3.38 -20.56 -4.71
CA TRP A 116 -3.77 -20.96 -6.06
C TRP A 116 -2.56 -21.26 -6.94
N ARG A 117 -2.83 -21.80 -8.12
CA ARG A 117 -1.78 -22.13 -9.10
C ARG A 117 -2.13 -21.53 -10.46
N ILE A 118 -1.15 -20.83 -11.07
CA ILE A 118 -1.25 -20.26 -12.41
C ILE A 118 0.02 -20.60 -13.18
N GLY A 119 -0.13 -21.18 -14.37
CA GLY A 119 1.03 -21.50 -15.23
C GLY A 119 2.05 -22.45 -14.59
N GLY A 120 1.63 -23.27 -13.62
CA GLY A 120 2.53 -24.16 -12.86
C GLY A 120 3.20 -23.51 -11.66
N ALA A 121 3.13 -22.20 -11.48
CA ALA A 121 3.61 -21.49 -10.30
C ALA A 121 2.54 -21.46 -9.19
N GLU A 122 3.00 -21.61 -7.95
CA GLU A 122 2.14 -21.53 -6.76
C GLU A 122 2.19 -20.12 -6.18
N PHE A 123 1.02 -19.62 -5.83
CA PHE A 123 0.83 -18.31 -5.20
C PHE A 123 0.02 -18.45 -3.92
N SER A 124 0.24 -17.55 -2.98
CA SER A 124 -0.63 -17.42 -1.82
C SER A 124 -0.76 -15.96 -1.39
N ALA A 125 -1.93 -15.61 -0.86
CA ALA A 125 -2.25 -14.25 -0.48
C ALA A 125 -3.17 -14.19 0.74
N PRO A 126 -3.11 -13.14 1.56
CA PRO A 126 -4.11 -12.91 2.59
C PRO A 126 -5.48 -12.64 1.98
N VAL A 127 -6.55 -13.09 2.64
CA VAL A 127 -7.93 -12.84 2.20
C VAL A 127 -8.43 -11.50 2.72
N LEU A 128 -8.44 -11.33 4.06
CA LEU A 128 -8.72 -10.06 4.70
C LEU A 128 -7.48 -9.52 5.37
N LEU A 129 -7.38 -8.20 5.40
CA LEU A 129 -6.32 -7.45 6.05
C LEU A 129 -6.94 -6.48 7.06
N ARG A 130 -6.33 -6.35 8.21
CA ARG A 130 -6.64 -5.29 9.17
C ARG A 130 -5.36 -4.64 9.64
N PRO A 131 -5.23 -3.30 9.58
CA PRO A 131 -4.06 -2.60 10.06
C PRO A 131 -3.78 -2.91 11.52
N LEU A 132 -2.51 -3.03 11.87
CA LEU A 132 -2.06 -3.39 13.20
C LEU A 132 -0.87 -2.54 13.63
N ALA A 133 -0.97 -1.91 14.79
CA ALA A 133 0.17 -1.29 15.44
C ALA A 133 0.94 -2.36 16.23
N ILE A 134 2.25 -2.40 16.03
CA ILE A 134 3.19 -3.20 16.82
C ILE A 134 4.19 -2.27 17.50
N ARG A 135 4.33 -2.40 18.80
CA ARG A 135 5.23 -1.55 19.60
C ARG A 135 6.05 -2.39 20.55
N ARG A 136 7.32 -2.04 20.70
CA ARG A 136 8.16 -2.66 21.73
C ARG A 136 7.70 -2.21 23.11
N HIS A 137 7.51 -3.16 24.01
CA HIS A 137 7.15 -2.93 25.40
C HIS A 137 8.11 -3.73 26.30
N HIS A 138 9.14 -3.07 26.82
CA HIS A 138 10.24 -3.71 27.56
C HIS A 138 10.90 -4.85 26.76
N SER A 139 10.83 -6.07 27.26
CA SER A 139 11.33 -7.28 26.61
C SER A 139 10.29 -8.00 25.75
N ASP A 140 9.11 -7.37 25.54
CA ASP A 140 7.99 -7.94 24.81
C ASP A 140 7.49 -6.99 23.69
N PHE A 141 6.45 -7.37 23.00
CA PHE A 141 5.78 -6.54 22.01
C PHE A 141 4.28 -6.46 22.31
N GLU A 142 3.77 -5.27 22.20
CA GLU A 142 2.35 -4.94 22.27
C GLU A 142 1.76 -4.85 20.87
N LEU A 143 0.64 -5.52 20.67
CA LEU A 143 -0.11 -5.59 19.43
C LEU A 143 -1.46 -4.94 19.62
N LYS A 144 -1.87 -4.05 18.69
CA LYS A 144 -3.18 -3.40 18.72
C LYS A 144 -3.75 -3.30 17.30
N LEU A 145 -4.88 -3.93 17.07
CA LEU A 145 -5.61 -3.79 15.80
C LEU A 145 -6.18 -2.37 15.65
N GLN A 146 -6.11 -1.87 14.42
CA GLN A 146 -6.58 -0.53 14.03
C GLN A 146 -7.57 -0.64 12.86
N GLY A 147 -8.33 0.41 12.59
CA GLY A 147 -9.21 0.46 11.43
C GLY A 147 -10.20 -0.70 11.31
N ALA A 148 -10.69 -0.93 10.11
CA ALA A 148 -11.59 -2.01 9.73
C ALA A 148 -10.86 -3.13 8.98
N PHE A 149 -11.55 -4.25 8.76
CA PHE A 149 -11.10 -5.28 7.83
C PHE A 149 -11.39 -4.86 6.39
N GLU A 150 -10.42 -5.07 5.52
CA GLU A 150 -10.53 -4.88 4.08
C GLU A 150 -10.16 -6.17 3.36
N VAL A 151 -10.85 -6.48 2.27
CA VAL A 151 -10.46 -7.59 1.40
C VAL A 151 -9.22 -7.17 0.63
N ASN A 152 -8.28 -8.10 0.51
CA ASN A 152 -7.08 -7.89 -0.30
C ASN A 152 -7.46 -7.53 -1.75
N PRO A 153 -7.16 -6.31 -2.24
CA PRO A 153 -7.56 -5.88 -3.57
C PRO A 153 -6.90 -6.70 -4.68
N GLU A 154 -5.67 -7.17 -4.45
CA GLU A 154 -4.96 -8.01 -5.41
C GLU A 154 -5.62 -9.39 -5.56
N LEU A 155 -6.12 -9.97 -4.47
CA LEU A 155 -6.90 -11.22 -4.54
C LEU A 155 -8.17 -11.03 -5.38
N VAL A 156 -8.87 -9.90 -5.21
CA VAL A 156 -10.07 -9.57 -6.00
C VAL A 156 -9.74 -9.43 -7.49
N ARG A 157 -8.63 -8.75 -7.78
CA ARG A 157 -8.13 -8.56 -9.15
C ARG A 157 -7.78 -9.90 -9.80
N ILE A 158 -6.98 -10.73 -9.14
CA ILE A 158 -6.56 -12.04 -9.64
C ILE A 158 -7.75 -12.97 -9.83
N ALA A 159 -8.70 -13.00 -8.89
CA ALA A 159 -9.92 -13.80 -9.02
C ALA A 159 -10.69 -13.47 -10.30
N ARG A 160 -10.80 -12.18 -10.63
CA ARG A 160 -11.49 -11.73 -11.85
C ARG A 160 -10.68 -12.01 -13.11
N GLU A 161 -9.39 -11.67 -13.14
CA GLU A 161 -8.56 -11.73 -14.35
C GLU A 161 -8.19 -13.15 -14.76
N HIS A 162 -7.84 -14.00 -13.80
CA HIS A 162 -7.37 -15.35 -14.09
C HIS A 162 -8.43 -16.43 -13.96
N PHE A 163 -9.45 -16.19 -13.12
CA PHE A 163 -10.46 -17.21 -12.84
C PHE A 163 -11.88 -16.78 -13.25
N GLY A 164 -12.07 -15.55 -13.74
CA GLY A 164 -13.39 -15.05 -14.15
C GLY A 164 -14.38 -14.92 -12.98
N ILE A 165 -13.90 -14.89 -11.74
CA ILE A 165 -14.71 -14.80 -10.53
C ILE A 165 -14.79 -13.36 -10.04
N THR A 166 -16.01 -12.87 -9.86
CA THR A 166 -16.26 -11.58 -9.24
C THR A 166 -16.47 -11.75 -7.73
N ILE A 167 -15.61 -11.12 -6.94
CA ILE A 167 -15.71 -11.05 -5.47
C ILE A 167 -16.27 -9.68 -5.09
N ASP A 168 -17.42 -9.65 -4.41
CA ASP A 168 -17.89 -8.43 -3.75
C ASP A 168 -17.09 -8.22 -2.47
N ALA A 169 -16.10 -7.33 -2.54
CA ALA A 169 -15.20 -7.06 -1.44
C ALA A 169 -15.92 -6.53 -0.18
N ALA A 170 -16.93 -5.66 -0.37
CA ALA A 170 -17.69 -5.09 0.75
C ALA A 170 -18.54 -6.15 1.45
N ALA A 171 -19.26 -6.96 0.67
CA ALA A 171 -20.07 -8.05 1.21
C ALA A 171 -19.20 -9.10 1.92
N LEU A 172 -18.03 -9.45 1.34
CA LEU A 172 -17.11 -10.42 1.94
C LEU A 172 -16.52 -9.88 3.26
N ALA A 173 -16.11 -8.63 3.31
CA ALA A 173 -15.60 -8.00 4.53
C ALA A 173 -16.67 -7.90 5.62
N ALA A 174 -17.91 -7.62 5.26
CA ALA A 174 -19.04 -7.56 6.19
C ALA A 174 -19.29 -8.90 6.90
N LEU A 175 -19.03 -10.03 6.24
CA LEU A 175 -19.15 -11.37 6.85
C LEU A 175 -18.19 -11.61 8.02
N ALA A 176 -17.13 -10.79 8.14
CA ALA A 176 -16.19 -10.89 9.27
C ALA A 176 -16.84 -10.50 10.62
N TYR A 177 -18.00 -9.87 10.60
CA TYR A 177 -18.67 -9.42 11.80
C TYR A 177 -20.10 -9.98 11.88
N ASP A 178 -20.45 -10.53 13.04
CA ASP A 178 -21.80 -10.93 13.38
C ASP A 178 -22.16 -10.31 14.74
N GLY A 179 -23.14 -9.39 14.75
CA GLY A 179 -23.54 -8.66 15.95
C GLY A 179 -22.39 -7.89 16.62
N GLY A 180 -21.43 -7.40 15.84
CA GLY A 180 -20.24 -6.71 16.35
C GLY A 180 -19.14 -7.63 16.86
N ILE A 181 -19.33 -8.95 16.78
CA ILE A 181 -18.32 -9.97 17.15
C ILE A 181 -17.61 -10.41 15.87
N PHE A 182 -16.28 -10.39 15.91
CA PHE A 182 -15.46 -10.87 14.81
C PHE A 182 -15.56 -12.40 14.67
N LYS A 183 -15.94 -12.86 13.48
CA LYS A 183 -16.01 -14.28 13.09
C LYS A 183 -15.33 -14.50 11.75
N PRO A 184 -14.13 -15.06 11.70
CA PRO A 184 -13.41 -15.29 10.44
C PRO A 184 -14.02 -16.40 9.57
N GLN A 185 -14.68 -17.36 10.19
CA GLN A 185 -15.16 -18.56 9.49
C GLN A 185 -16.15 -18.29 8.34
N PRO A 186 -17.16 -17.38 8.49
CA PRO A 186 -18.07 -17.07 7.38
C PRO A 186 -17.38 -16.50 6.15
N VAL A 187 -16.30 -15.71 6.32
CA VAL A 187 -15.49 -15.18 5.23
C VAL A 187 -14.80 -16.30 4.46
N ILE A 188 -14.17 -17.22 5.21
CA ILE A 188 -13.45 -18.37 4.64
C ILE A 188 -14.41 -19.28 3.89
N ASP A 189 -15.56 -19.58 4.47
CA ASP A 189 -16.56 -20.47 3.88
C ASP A 189 -17.21 -19.84 2.64
N SER A 190 -17.49 -18.54 2.67
CA SER A 190 -18.00 -17.78 1.51
C SER A 190 -17.00 -17.82 0.35
N LEU A 191 -15.72 -17.52 0.62
CA LEU A 191 -14.70 -17.55 -0.43
C LEU A 191 -14.48 -18.97 -0.98
N ARG A 192 -14.47 -20.00 -0.13
CA ARG A 192 -14.42 -21.41 -0.56
C ARG A 192 -15.60 -21.79 -1.45
N ALA A 193 -16.81 -21.34 -1.09
CA ALA A 193 -18.00 -21.58 -1.90
C ALA A 193 -17.89 -20.91 -3.28
N THR A 194 -17.42 -19.66 -3.31
CA THR A 194 -17.25 -18.87 -4.54
C THR A 194 -16.16 -19.46 -5.46
N THR A 195 -15.09 -20.02 -4.89
CA THR A 195 -13.96 -20.59 -5.64
C THR A 195 -14.02 -22.10 -5.83
N ARG A 196 -15.15 -22.74 -5.46
CA ARG A 196 -15.31 -24.21 -5.46
C ARG A 196 -15.06 -24.88 -6.82
N SER A 197 -15.32 -24.16 -7.91
CA SER A 197 -15.11 -24.67 -9.28
C SER A 197 -13.63 -24.66 -9.72
N ILE A 198 -12.72 -24.13 -8.90
CA ILE A 198 -11.30 -24.02 -9.22
C ILE A 198 -10.53 -25.05 -8.38
N ASP A 199 -10.15 -26.16 -8.98
CA ASP A 199 -9.46 -27.26 -8.28
C ASP A 199 -8.13 -26.85 -7.63
N THR A 200 -7.48 -25.83 -8.17
CA THR A 200 -6.19 -25.33 -7.67
C THR A 200 -6.32 -24.25 -6.61
N PHE A 201 -7.54 -23.82 -6.26
CA PHE A 201 -7.77 -22.75 -5.31
C PHE A 201 -8.09 -23.30 -3.92
N THR A 202 -7.36 -22.86 -2.92
CA THR A 202 -7.53 -23.27 -1.52
C THR A 202 -7.68 -22.06 -0.61
N VAL A 203 -8.40 -22.19 0.49
CA VAL A 203 -8.50 -21.14 1.52
C VAL A 203 -8.26 -21.76 2.89
N LEU A 204 -7.20 -21.33 3.56
CA LEU A 204 -6.82 -21.80 4.89
C LEU A 204 -7.29 -20.82 5.97
N PRO A 205 -7.83 -21.32 7.11
CA PRO A 205 -8.27 -20.48 8.22
C PRO A 205 -7.08 -20.02 9.09
N ARG A 206 -6.18 -19.22 8.50
CA ARG A 206 -4.98 -18.73 9.16
C ARG A 206 -5.18 -17.32 9.68
N LEU A 207 -4.56 -17.01 10.83
CA LEU A 207 -4.44 -15.67 11.39
C LEU A 207 -2.96 -15.35 11.50
N VAL A 208 -2.45 -14.44 10.67
CA VAL A 208 -1.01 -14.13 10.60
C VAL A 208 -0.77 -12.63 10.65
N VAL A 209 0.07 -12.18 11.56
CA VAL A 209 0.59 -10.80 11.56
C VAL A 209 1.87 -10.76 10.74
N SER A 210 1.90 -9.91 9.73
CA SER A 210 3.07 -9.71 8.87
C SER A 210 3.06 -8.32 8.23
N THR A 211 4.08 -8.04 7.41
CA THR A 211 4.14 -6.84 6.59
C THR A 211 3.46 -7.10 5.25
N PHE A 212 2.33 -6.45 5.02
CA PHE A 212 1.57 -6.50 3.77
C PHE A 212 1.57 -5.09 3.15
N ALA A 213 2.66 -4.72 2.49
CA ALA A 213 2.77 -3.44 1.83
C ALA A 213 1.99 -3.44 0.51
N ASP A 214 0.99 -2.59 0.43
CA ASP A 214 0.27 -2.31 -0.81
C ASP A 214 0.85 -1.05 -1.46
N VAL A 215 1.92 -1.23 -2.23
CA VAL A 215 2.59 -0.12 -2.92
C VAL A 215 1.71 0.40 -4.07
N GLY A 216 1.00 -0.49 -4.76
CA GLY A 216 0.10 -0.12 -5.87
C GLY A 216 -1.20 0.54 -5.40
N GLY A 217 -1.83 0.00 -4.35
CA GLY A 217 -3.07 0.51 -3.81
C GLY A 217 -2.93 1.83 -3.06
N ALA A 218 -1.76 2.11 -2.48
CA ALA A 218 -1.48 3.42 -1.88
C ALA A 218 -1.60 4.55 -2.92
N MET A 219 -1.25 4.29 -4.18
CA MET A 219 -1.42 5.23 -5.29
C MET A 219 -2.88 5.32 -5.81
N SER A 220 -3.73 4.36 -5.43
CA SER A 220 -5.13 4.28 -5.91
C SER A 220 -6.17 4.73 -4.87
N ARG A 221 -5.83 4.77 -3.57
CA ARG A 221 -6.77 5.00 -2.47
C ARG A 221 -7.33 6.42 -2.37
N ASP A 222 -6.61 7.42 -2.84
CA ASP A 222 -7.04 8.82 -2.77
C ASP A 222 -8.07 9.21 -3.85
N GLY A 223 -8.89 8.26 -4.30
CA GLY A 223 -9.84 8.49 -5.37
C GLY A 223 -9.16 8.72 -6.72
N GLY A 224 -7.92 8.39 -6.76
CA GLY A 224 -6.86 8.33 -7.73
C GLY A 224 -7.12 8.82 -9.13
N SER A 225 -7.68 9.99 -9.26
CA SER A 225 -7.46 10.76 -10.48
C SER A 225 -5.99 11.15 -10.46
N LEU A 226 -5.19 10.54 -11.34
CA LEU A 226 -3.88 11.10 -11.70
C LEU A 226 -4.08 12.42 -12.47
N ASP A 227 -5.22 13.08 -12.28
CA ASP A 227 -5.55 14.36 -12.84
C ASP A 227 -4.80 15.45 -12.10
N HIS A 228 -3.59 15.66 -12.54
CA HIS A 228 -2.70 16.67 -12.02
C HIS A 228 -2.17 17.51 -13.18
N VAL A 229 -2.23 18.81 -13.05
CA VAL A 229 -1.86 19.77 -14.09
C VAL A 229 -0.50 19.50 -14.73
N VAL A 230 0.48 19.07 -13.94
CA VAL A 230 1.83 18.73 -14.43
C VAL A 230 1.82 17.43 -15.22
N LEU A 231 1.10 16.40 -14.75
CA LEU A 231 0.99 15.12 -15.45
C LEU A 231 0.24 15.28 -16.78
N ASN A 232 -0.81 16.08 -16.80
CA ASN A 232 -1.55 16.40 -18.00
C ASN A 232 -0.69 17.21 -19.00
N ALA A 233 0.08 18.17 -18.50
CA ALA A 233 1.03 18.93 -19.32
C ALA A 233 2.11 18.03 -19.95
N LEU A 234 2.66 17.07 -19.19
CA LEU A 234 3.61 16.06 -19.69
C LEU A 234 2.95 15.13 -20.71
N ALA A 235 1.68 14.76 -20.50
CA ALA A 235 0.87 13.98 -21.43
C ALA A 235 0.46 14.74 -22.69
N GLY A 236 0.78 16.04 -22.80
CA GLY A 236 0.54 16.84 -24.00
C GLY A 236 -0.69 17.73 -23.97
N HIS A 237 -1.39 17.84 -22.82
CA HIS A 237 -2.56 18.70 -22.71
C HIS A 237 -2.17 20.19 -22.80
N VAL A 238 -2.62 20.90 -23.85
CA VAL A 238 -2.13 22.24 -24.18
C VAL A 238 -2.47 23.27 -23.11
N GLY A 239 -3.70 23.27 -22.59
CA GLY A 239 -4.14 24.20 -21.54
C GLY A 239 -3.34 24.05 -20.25
N ASP A 240 -3.02 22.82 -19.87
CA ASP A 240 -2.22 22.53 -18.66
C ASP A 240 -0.74 22.90 -18.87
N ARG A 241 -0.22 22.75 -20.10
CA ARG A 241 1.14 23.24 -20.45
C ARG A 241 1.22 24.76 -20.33
N GLU A 242 0.23 25.49 -20.82
CA GLU A 242 0.15 26.94 -20.67
C GLU A 242 0.08 27.34 -19.20
N GLN A 243 -0.73 26.66 -18.41
CA GLN A 243 -0.89 26.89 -16.99
C GLN A 243 0.43 26.64 -16.22
N VAL A 244 1.13 25.54 -16.50
CA VAL A 244 2.45 25.23 -15.90
C VAL A 244 3.49 26.26 -16.33
N SER A 245 3.49 26.67 -17.62
CA SER A 245 4.42 27.68 -18.15
C SER A 245 4.17 29.07 -17.57
N ALA A 246 2.92 29.43 -17.27
CA ALA A 246 2.58 30.70 -16.62
C ALA A 246 3.03 30.79 -15.17
N ARG A 247 3.22 29.65 -14.50
CA ARG A 247 3.71 29.55 -13.12
C ARG A 247 5.24 29.48 -13.04
N ARG A 248 5.97 30.23 -13.87
CA ARG A 248 7.43 30.25 -13.80
C ARG A 248 7.90 30.81 -12.44
N PRO A 249 8.89 30.19 -11.81
CA PRO A 249 9.48 30.72 -10.58
C PRO A 249 10.03 32.12 -10.83
N ASP A 250 9.87 33.01 -9.85
CA ASP A 250 10.55 34.28 -9.86
C ASP A 250 12.07 34.00 -9.83
N PRO A 251 12.84 34.56 -10.79
CA PRO A 251 14.29 34.42 -10.78
C PRO A 251 14.94 35.10 -9.56
N HIS A 252 14.25 36.06 -8.96
CA HIS A 252 14.72 36.75 -7.74
C HIS A 252 14.29 36.00 -6.49
N HIS A 253 15.06 34.96 -6.17
CA HIS A 253 14.85 34.22 -4.94
C HIS A 253 15.37 35.00 -3.74
N THR A 254 14.53 35.24 -2.74
CA THR A 254 14.93 35.81 -1.45
C THR A 254 15.84 34.84 -0.72
N GLY A 255 17.06 35.23 -0.42
CA GLY A 255 18.01 34.38 0.31
C GLY A 255 17.50 33.99 1.70
N PRO A 256 18.09 32.98 2.34
CA PRO A 256 17.70 32.56 3.70
C PRO A 256 17.78 33.75 4.70
N ASP A 257 18.78 34.60 4.57
CA ASP A 257 19.02 35.77 5.46
C ASP A 257 17.99 36.89 5.29
N ASP A 258 17.28 36.92 4.17
CA ASP A 258 16.29 37.95 3.84
C ASP A 258 14.85 37.54 4.22
N ARG A 259 14.67 36.34 4.78
CA ARG A 259 13.36 35.83 5.18
C ARG A 259 13.09 36.08 6.66
N ALA A 260 11.82 36.36 6.98
CA ALA A 260 11.41 36.43 8.38
C ALA A 260 11.55 35.05 9.06
N PRO A 261 12.12 34.95 10.28
CA PRO A 261 12.27 33.67 10.99
C PRO A 261 10.95 32.91 11.17
N ALA A 262 9.82 33.62 11.24
CA ALA A 262 8.48 32.99 11.34
C ALA A 262 8.04 32.23 10.07
N SER A 263 8.73 32.45 8.94
CA SER A 263 8.47 31.70 7.68
C SER A 263 9.36 30.45 7.53
N ASP A 264 10.22 30.19 8.49
CA ASP A 264 11.08 29.02 8.50
C ASP A 264 10.30 27.81 9.06
N ASN A 265 10.00 26.87 8.18
CA ASN A 265 9.24 25.66 8.51
C ASN A 265 10.14 24.41 8.54
N LEU A 266 11.45 24.58 8.64
CA LEU A 266 12.39 23.46 8.66
C LEU A 266 12.34 22.75 10.00
N LEU A 267 12.21 21.44 9.96
CA LEU A 267 12.34 20.53 11.12
C LEU A 267 13.75 19.95 11.23
N LEU A 268 14.52 19.98 10.16
CA LEU A 268 15.88 19.50 10.04
C LEU A 268 16.73 20.57 9.36
N ASP A 269 18.03 20.53 9.60
CA ASP A 269 18.97 21.41 8.92
C ASP A 269 18.94 21.16 7.40
N ALA A 270 18.96 22.22 6.62
CA ALA A 270 19.01 22.19 5.17
C ALA A 270 20.12 23.14 4.68
N ASP A 271 20.75 22.78 3.56
CA ASP A 271 21.65 23.71 2.89
C ASP A 271 20.87 24.77 2.09
N ALA A 272 21.57 25.83 1.64
CA ALA A 272 20.95 26.97 0.95
C ALA A 272 20.18 26.54 -0.34
N GLU A 273 20.62 25.49 -1.04
CA GLU A 273 19.96 24.96 -2.24
C GLU A 273 18.67 24.22 -1.88
N GLN A 274 18.72 23.43 -0.81
CA GLN A 274 17.55 22.71 -0.28
C GLN A 274 16.50 23.70 0.25
N GLU A 275 16.91 24.73 0.96
CA GLU A 275 16.02 25.79 1.42
C GLU A 275 15.37 26.56 0.26
N ALA A 276 16.17 26.90 -0.78
CA ALA A 276 15.66 27.53 -1.98
C ALA A 276 14.63 26.63 -2.71
N LEU A 277 14.88 25.33 -2.75
CA LEU A 277 13.96 24.34 -3.32
C LEU A 277 12.65 24.28 -2.53
N LEU A 278 12.73 24.18 -1.21
CA LEU A 278 11.56 24.13 -0.32
C LEU A 278 10.71 25.39 -0.42
N ALA A 279 11.35 26.56 -0.50
CA ALA A 279 10.65 27.84 -0.69
C ALA A 279 9.89 27.89 -2.01
N LYS A 280 10.45 27.38 -3.10
CA LYS A 280 9.77 27.28 -4.41
C LYS A 280 8.61 26.31 -4.38
N ILE A 281 8.77 25.16 -3.70
CA ILE A 281 7.68 24.19 -3.51
C ILE A 281 6.54 24.80 -2.70
N ALA A 282 6.86 25.48 -1.58
CA ALA A 282 5.88 26.16 -0.74
C ALA A 282 5.11 27.26 -1.49
N ALA A 283 5.76 27.92 -2.46
CA ALA A 283 5.13 28.88 -3.36
C ALA A 283 4.26 28.22 -4.47
N GLY A 284 4.17 26.89 -4.50
CA GLY A 284 3.34 26.15 -5.46
C GLY A 284 3.98 25.96 -6.83
N HIS A 285 5.30 26.09 -6.95
CA HIS A 285 6.01 25.85 -8.20
C HIS A 285 6.26 24.37 -8.43
N SER A 286 6.13 23.95 -9.69
CA SER A 286 6.54 22.63 -10.14
C SER A 286 8.00 22.66 -10.59
N LEU A 287 8.80 21.76 -10.05
CA LEU A 287 10.26 21.77 -10.23
C LEU A 287 10.76 20.38 -10.65
N THR A 288 11.83 20.39 -11.44
CA THR A 288 12.65 19.18 -11.64
C THR A 288 13.93 19.35 -10.83
N VAL A 289 14.20 18.42 -9.94
CA VAL A 289 15.38 18.44 -9.06
C VAL A 289 16.33 17.34 -9.52
N ALA A 290 17.54 17.73 -9.91
CA ALA A 290 18.63 16.81 -10.18
C ALA A 290 19.47 16.67 -8.90
N THR A 291 19.55 15.47 -8.36
CA THR A 291 20.38 15.13 -7.20
C THR A 291 21.44 14.12 -7.58
N LEU A 292 22.54 14.13 -6.85
CA LEU A 292 23.49 13.04 -6.94
C LEU A 292 22.84 11.77 -6.37
N PRO A 293 23.09 10.58 -6.94
CA PRO A 293 22.65 9.33 -6.35
C PRO A 293 23.25 9.21 -4.94
N GLY A 294 22.37 9.05 -3.94
CA GLY A 294 22.77 8.85 -2.54
C GLY A 294 23.19 7.41 -2.25
#